data_7afdda34ec6ab4004d06ba0bc46995c0
#
_entry.id   7afdda34ec6ab4004d06ba0bc46995c0
#
_cell.length_a   1.000
_cell.length_b   1.000
_cell.length_c   1.000
_cell.angle_alpha   90.00
_cell.angle_beta   90.00
_cell.angle_gamma   90.00
#
_symmetry.space_group_name_H-M   'P 1'
#
loop_
_entity.id
_entity.type
_entity.pdbx_description
1 polymer ?
#
loop_
_entity_poly.entity_id
_entity_poly.type
_entity_poly.pdbx_seq_one_letter_code
_entity_poly.pdbx_strand_id
1 'polypeptide(L)'
;MDRLKGVHVDLVRLVTEVAQSMADGPMAFMVIEGLRTKDRQAALVKAGVSQTQKSRHLTGHAVDLGVLVDGKLSWDIKPYRQLATAMKAKASSMGIPVVWGGDWKTLVDSPHFELDRKVYP
;
A
#
# COMPACT_ATOMS: atom_id res chain seq x y z
N MET A 1 4.77 -13.66 -5.51
CA MET A 1 4.22 -12.48 -6.22
C MET A 1 5.34 -11.53 -6.55
N ASP A 2 5.54 -11.29 -7.85
CA ASP A 2 6.68 -10.50 -8.32
C ASP A 2 6.65 -9.06 -7.87
N ARG A 3 5.45 -8.46 -7.73
CA ARG A 3 5.30 -7.07 -7.30
C ARG A 3 5.64 -6.81 -5.84
N LEU A 4 5.77 -7.87 -5.03
CA LEU A 4 6.23 -7.77 -3.63
C LEU A 4 7.73 -8.04 -3.50
N LYS A 5 8.43 -8.38 -4.58
CA LYS A 5 9.87 -8.60 -4.56
C LYS A 5 10.59 -7.30 -4.15
N GLY A 6 11.47 -7.40 -3.18
CA GLY A 6 12.21 -6.25 -2.65
C GLY A 6 11.47 -5.42 -1.61
N VAL A 7 10.20 -5.71 -1.35
CA VAL A 7 9.43 -5.07 -0.29
C VAL A 7 9.86 -5.64 1.07
N HIS A 8 9.88 -4.80 2.11
CA HIS A 8 10.26 -5.20 3.45
C HIS A 8 9.43 -6.40 3.92
N VAL A 9 10.08 -7.37 4.56
CA VAL A 9 9.45 -8.64 4.94
C VAL A 9 8.21 -8.45 5.82
N ASP A 10 8.22 -7.48 6.73
CA ASP A 10 7.07 -7.23 7.61
C ASP A 10 5.87 -6.71 6.83
N LEU A 11 6.11 -5.87 5.82
CA LEU A 11 5.04 -5.38 4.97
C LEU A 11 4.48 -6.50 4.08
N VAL A 12 5.34 -7.37 3.55
CA VAL A 12 4.90 -8.55 2.78
C VAL A 12 4.04 -9.47 3.65
N ARG A 13 4.45 -9.73 4.89
CA ARG A 13 3.69 -10.54 5.83
C ARG A 13 2.31 -9.95 6.10
N LEU A 14 2.24 -8.65 6.34
CA LEU A 14 0.99 -7.96 6.59
C LEU A 14 0.05 -8.05 5.39
N VAL A 15 0.53 -7.74 4.20
CA VAL A 15 -0.27 -7.79 2.97
C VAL A 15 -0.78 -9.21 2.73
N THR A 16 0.07 -10.21 2.91
CA THR A 16 -0.30 -11.63 2.71
C THR A 16 -1.41 -12.05 3.68
N GLU A 17 -1.28 -11.69 4.97
CA GLU A 17 -2.28 -12.03 5.98
C GLU A 17 -3.64 -11.38 5.70
N VAL A 18 -3.64 -10.12 5.28
CA VAL A 18 -4.88 -9.42 4.94
C VAL A 18 -5.51 -10.03 3.69
N ALA A 19 -4.71 -10.37 2.68
CA ALA A 19 -5.22 -11.03 1.47
C ALA A 19 -5.90 -12.35 1.81
N GLN A 20 -5.31 -13.17 2.69
CA GLN A 20 -5.89 -14.43 3.11
C GLN A 20 -7.21 -14.22 3.86
N SER A 21 -7.29 -13.21 4.73
CA SER A 21 -8.49 -12.92 5.50
C SER A 21 -9.66 -12.45 4.63
N MET A 22 -9.38 -11.93 3.44
CA MET A 22 -10.39 -11.43 2.50
C MET A 22 -10.71 -12.40 1.37
N ALA A 23 -10.08 -13.58 1.33
CA ALA A 23 -10.14 -14.49 0.19
C ALA A 23 -11.57 -14.94 -0.15
N ASP A 24 -12.43 -15.11 0.84
CA ASP A 24 -13.81 -15.61 0.67
C ASP A 24 -14.86 -14.48 0.62
N GLY A 25 -14.42 -13.22 0.70
CA GLY A 25 -15.34 -12.08 0.71
C GLY A 25 -15.59 -11.52 -0.70
N PRO A 26 -16.56 -10.59 -0.82
CA PRO A 26 -16.86 -9.95 -2.11
C PRO A 26 -15.81 -8.93 -2.52
N MET A 27 -14.98 -8.47 -1.59
CA MET A 27 -13.94 -7.49 -1.82
C MET A 27 -12.56 -8.16 -1.72
N ALA A 28 -11.70 -7.88 -2.67
CA ALA A 28 -10.32 -8.35 -2.68
C ALA A 28 -9.42 -7.17 -3.06
N PHE A 29 -8.11 -7.39 -3.11
CA PHE A 29 -7.18 -6.39 -3.60
C PHE A 29 -6.05 -7.04 -4.37
N MET A 30 -5.35 -6.22 -5.15
CA MET A 30 -4.15 -6.62 -5.87
C MET A 30 -3.02 -5.65 -5.55
N VAL A 31 -1.78 -6.13 -5.60
CA VAL A 31 -0.61 -5.26 -5.47
C VAL A 31 -0.39 -4.57 -6.81
N ILE A 32 -0.51 -3.23 -6.82
CA ILE A 32 -0.26 -2.44 -8.02
C ILE A 32 1.24 -2.18 -8.14
N GLU A 33 1.89 -1.75 -7.05
CA GLU A 33 3.31 -1.43 -7.04
C GLU A 33 3.90 -1.67 -5.65
N GLY A 34 5.12 -2.24 -5.62
CA GLY A 34 5.90 -2.43 -4.41
C GLY A 34 7.19 -1.61 -4.48
N LEU A 35 8.34 -2.29 -4.65
CA LEU A 35 9.64 -1.61 -4.82
C LEU A 35 9.64 -0.82 -6.12
N ARG A 36 10.08 0.45 -6.03
CA ARG A 36 10.18 1.35 -7.19
C ARG A 36 11.63 1.73 -7.41
N THR A 37 12.06 1.78 -8.68
CA THR A 37 13.41 2.23 -9.04
C THR A 37 13.50 3.77 -8.96
N LYS A 38 14.73 4.28 -8.82
CA LYS A 38 14.98 5.72 -8.84
C LYS A 38 14.54 6.34 -10.17
N ASP A 39 14.78 5.65 -11.28
CA ASP A 39 14.40 6.14 -12.61
C ASP A 39 12.87 6.25 -12.74
N ARG A 40 12.13 5.26 -12.24
CA ARG A 40 10.66 5.28 -12.23
C ARG A 40 10.15 6.45 -11.38
N GLN A 41 10.74 6.67 -10.20
CA GLN A 41 10.35 7.77 -9.31
C GLN A 41 10.61 9.12 -9.98
N ALA A 42 11.77 9.31 -10.62
CA ALA A 42 12.11 10.54 -11.33
C ALA A 42 11.11 10.80 -12.47
N ALA A 43 10.72 9.76 -13.22
CA ALA A 43 9.73 9.88 -14.28
C ALA A 43 8.37 10.32 -13.75
N LEU A 44 7.94 9.78 -12.60
CA LEU A 44 6.67 10.15 -11.96
C LEU A 44 6.67 11.59 -11.47
N VAL A 45 7.78 12.07 -10.91
CA VAL A 45 7.92 13.48 -10.50
C VAL A 45 7.86 14.38 -11.72
N LYS A 46 8.58 14.05 -12.78
CA LYS A 46 8.60 14.83 -14.04
C LYS A 46 7.21 14.89 -14.66
N ALA A 47 6.43 13.81 -14.60
CA ALA A 47 5.08 13.75 -15.12
C ALA A 47 4.03 14.42 -14.23
N GLY A 48 4.43 14.94 -13.05
CA GLY A 48 3.52 15.57 -12.10
C GLY A 48 2.67 14.58 -11.28
N VAL A 49 2.93 13.27 -11.40
CA VAL A 49 2.18 12.23 -10.68
C VAL A 49 2.67 12.07 -9.24
N SER A 50 3.95 12.34 -9.00
CA SER A 50 4.55 12.30 -7.67
C SER A 50 5.17 13.64 -7.33
N GLN A 51 5.16 14.00 -6.03
CA GLN A 51 5.69 15.25 -5.52
C GLN A 51 7.07 15.11 -4.89
N THR A 52 7.62 13.90 -4.81
CA THR A 52 8.88 13.68 -4.09
C THR A 52 9.78 12.70 -4.83
N GLN A 53 11.10 12.96 -4.73
CA GLN A 53 12.15 12.03 -5.15
C GLN A 53 12.50 11.02 -4.04
N LYS A 54 11.90 11.16 -2.85
CA LYS A 54 12.22 10.35 -1.66
C LYS A 54 11.06 9.46 -1.25
N SER A 55 10.37 8.86 -2.22
CA SER A 55 9.26 7.95 -1.96
C SER A 55 9.72 6.71 -1.17
N ARG A 56 8.89 6.25 -0.24
CA ARG A 56 9.14 5.00 0.52
C ARG A 56 9.09 3.75 -0.38
N HIS A 57 8.52 3.84 -1.56
CA HIS A 57 8.61 2.77 -2.56
C HIS A 57 10.05 2.48 -2.97
N LEU A 58 10.93 3.48 -2.93
CA LEU A 58 12.35 3.33 -3.29
C LEU A 58 13.09 2.39 -2.35
N THR A 59 12.67 2.32 -1.10
CA THR A 59 13.32 1.51 -0.06
C THR A 59 12.59 0.21 0.25
N GLY A 60 11.48 -0.05 -0.45
CA GLY A 60 10.66 -1.24 -0.19
C GLY A 60 9.79 -1.13 1.07
N HIS A 61 9.59 0.06 1.60
CA HIS A 61 8.77 0.28 2.81
C HIS A 61 7.34 0.68 2.49
N ALA A 62 6.93 0.68 1.23
CA ALA A 62 5.60 1.06 0.80
C ALA A 62 5.07 0.15 -0.30
N VAL A 63 3.75 -0.01 -0.34
CA VAL A 63 3.04 -0.70 -1.41
C VAL A 63 1.82 0.12 -1.81
N ASP A 64 1.42 0.02 -3.07
CA ASP A 64 0.13 0.49 -3.55
C ASP A 64 -0.75 -0.72 -3.81
N LEU A 65 -1.95 -0.71 -3.23
CA LEU A 65 -2.93 -1.79 -3.35
C LEU A 65 -4.16 -1.27 -4.08
N GLY A 66 -4.58 -2.00 -5.11
CA GLY A 66 -5.81 -1.68 -5.82
C GLY A 66 -6.95 -2.56 -5.33
N VAL A 67 -8.09 -1.97 -4.95
CA VAL A 67 -9.23 -2.71 -4.44
C VAL A 67 -10.07 -3.23 -5.61
N LEU A 68 -10.43 -4.51 -5.53
CA LEU A 68 -11.33 -5.17 -6.47
C LEU A 68 -12.68 -5.38 -5.78
N VAL A 69 -13.74 -4.87 -6.40
CA VAL A 69 -15.12 -5.08 -5.95
C VAL A 69 -15.83 -5.85 -7.07
N ASP A 70 -16.31 -7.04 -6.74
CA ASP A 70 -16.94 -7.96 -7.71
C ASP A 70 -16.04 -8.20 -8.93
N GLY A 71 -14.72 -8.34 -8.69
CA GLY A 71 -13.72 -8.61 -9.70
C GLY A 71 -13.27 -7.41 -10.53
N LYS A 72 -13.78 -6.22 -10.24
CA LYS A 72 -13.44 -4.98 -10.97
C LYS A 72 -12.65 -4.03 -10.08
N LEU A 73 -11.60 -3.44 -10.65
CA LEU A 73 -10.79 -2.43 -9.95
C LEU A 73 -11.64 -1.19 -9.66
N SER A 74 -11.70 -0.79 -8.39
CA SER A 74 -12.43 0.37 -7.94
C SER A 74 -11.48 1.48 -7.51
N TRP A 75 -11.88 2.73 -7.72
CA TRP A 75 -11.15 3.91 -7.22
C TRP A 75 -12.01 4.74 -6.26
N ASP A 76 -13.17 4.23 -5.84
CA ASP A 76 -14.03 4.87 -4.85
C ASP A 76 -13.37 4.78 -3.47
N ILE A 77 -13.48 5.84 -2.67
CA ILE A 77 -12.83 5.91 -1.35
C ILE A 77 -13.38 4.89 -0.36
N LYS A 78 -14.65 4.55 -0.44
CA LYS A 78 -15.29 3.67 0.54
C LYS A 78 -14.65 2.27 0.61
N PRO A 79 -14.42 1.54 -0.51
CA PRO A 79 -13.71 0.27 -0.46
C PRO A 79 -12.28 0.40 0.09
N TYR A 80 -11.59 1.51 -0.21
CA TYR A 80 -10.22 1.74 0.31
C TYR A 80 -10.23 1.99 1.82
N ARG A 81 -11.26 2.65 2.37
CA ARG A 81 -11.41 2.79 3.82
C ARG A 81 -11.64 1.43 4.48
N GLN A 82 -12.41 0.55 3.85
CA GLN A 82 -12.64 -0.81 4.34
C GLN A 82 -11.33 -1.60 4.33
N LEU A 83 -10.54 -1.52 3.25
CA LEU A 83 -9.24 -2.15 3.18
C LEU A 83 -8.30 -1.59 4.24
N ALA A 84 -8.27 -0.27 4.41
CA ALA A 84 -7.42 0.39 5.42
C ALA A 84 -7.77 -0.08 6.83
N THR A 85 -9.06 -0.22 7.14
CA THR A 85 -9.52 -0.75 8.43
C THR A 85 -8.98 -2.16 8.66
N ALA A 86 -9.07 -3.04 7.66
CA ALA A 86 -8.56 -4.40 7.74
C ALA A 86 -7.03 -4.42 7.89
N MET A 87 -6.32 -3.60 7.11
CA MET A 87 -4.85 -3.48 7.17
C MET A 87 -4.38 -3.01 8.54
N LYS A 88 -5.01 -1.95 9.06
CA LYS A 88 -4.64 -1.39 10.38
C LYS A 88 -4.92 -2.37 11.51
N ALA A 89 -6.06 -3.07 11.46
CA ALA A 89 -6.41 -4.06 12.49
C ALA A 89 -5.42 -5.22 12.51
N LYS A 90 -5.10 -5.77 11.33
CA LYS A 90 -4.13 -6.86 11.22
C LYS A 90 -2.73 -6.40 11.61
N ALA A 91 -2.32 -5.21 11.17
CA ALA A 91 -1.03 -4.63 11.53
C ALA A 91 -0.88 -4.49 13.05
N SER A 92 -1.92 -4.01 13.72
CA SER A 92 -1.94 -3.89 15.18
C SER A 92 -1.76 -5.25 15.85
N SER A 93 -2.46 -6.28 15.38
CA SER A 93 -2.34 -7.63 15.93
C SER A 93 -0.97 -8.27 15.70
N MET A 94 -0.26 -7.86 14.65
CA MET A 94 1.07 -8.37 14.30
C MET A 94 2.21 -7.53 14.87
N GLY A 95 1.90 -6.39 15.51
CA GLY A 95 2.92 -5.46 16.02
C GLY A 95 3.66 -4.71 14.91
N ILE A 96 3.01 -4.49 13.76
CA ILE A 96 3.62 -3.82 12.60
C ILE A 96 2.92 -2.48 12.41
N PRO A 97 3.52 -1.34 12.84
CA PRO A 97 2.90 -0.03 12.63
C PRO A 97 2.91 0.35 11.14
N VAL A 98 1.74 0.68 10.61
CA VAL A 98 1.51 1.02 9.22
C VAL A 98 0.78 2.35 9.10
N VAL A 99 1.06 3.10 8.04
CA VAL A 99 0.41 4.38 7.71
C VAL A 99 -0.32 4.20 6.39
N TRP A 100 -1.56 4.69 6.34
CA TRP A 100 -2.38 4.69 5.13
C TRP A 100 -2.36 6.08 4.49
N GLY A 101 -2.06 6.14 3.18
CA GLY A 101 -2.02 7.40 2.43
C GLY A 101 -3.36 8.13 2.36
N GLY A 102 -4.47 7.41 2.53
CA GLY A 102 -5.81 8.01 2.60
C GLY A 102 -6.05 8.88 3.84
N ASP A 103 -5.23 8.73 4.88
CA ASP A 103 -5.30 9.56 6.09
C ASP A 103 -4.52 10.88 5.96
N TRP A 104 -3.77 11.05 4.88
CA TRP A 104 -2.98 12.27 4.69
C TRP A 104 -3.87 13.48 4.45
N LYS A 105 -3.51 14.62 5.03
CA LYS A 105 -4.26 15.88 4.87
C LYS A 105 -4.04 16.51 3.51
N THR A 106 -2.85 16.33 2.94
CA THR A 106 -2.49 16.79 1.60
C THR A 106 -2.00 15.61 0.80
N LEU A 107 -2.17 15.64 -0.52
CA LEU A 107 -1.75 14.60 -1.44
C LEU A 107 -2.30 13.22 -1.03
N VAL A 108 -3.60 13.21 -0.69
CA VAL A 108 -4.29 11.97 -0.29
C VAL A 108 -4.08 10.88 -1.34
N ASP A 109 -3.65 9.71 -0.88
CA ASP A 109 -3.29 8.58 -1.76
C ASP A 109 -3.89 7.29 -1.20
N SER A 110 -5.12 7.01 -1.60
CA SER A 110 -5.91 5.91 -1.06
C SER A 110 -5.31 4.51 -1.26
N PRO A 111 -4.64 4.18 -2.38
CA PRO A 111 -4.00 2.88 -2.55
C PRO A 111 -2.73 2.68 -1.71
N HIS A 112 -2.16 3.75 -1.19
CA HIS A 112 -0.82 3.74 -0.59
C HIS A 112 -0.83 3.29 0.87
N PHE A 113 0.03 2.31 1.20
CA PHE A 113 0.30 1.85 2.56
C PHE A 113 1.82 1.80 2.75
N GLU A 114 2.31 2.31 3.88
CA GLU A 114 3.73 2.27 4.19
C GLU A 114 3.97 1.94 5.65
N LEU A 115 5.15 1.36 5.93
CA LEU A 115 5.59 1.14 7.31
C LEU A 115 5.90 2.49 7.96
N ASP A 116 5.52 2.64 9.23
CA ASP A 116 5.71 3.90 9.97
C ASP A 116 7.21 4.19 10.11
N ARG A 117 7.63 5.37 9.66
CA ARG A 117 9.03 5.82 9.68
C ARG A 117 9.62 5.91 11.09
N LYS A 118 8.80 6.06 12.09
CA LYS A 118 9.25 6.11 13.50
C LYS A 118 9.84 4.78 13.96
N VAL A 119 9.37 3.68 13.37
CA VAL A 119 9.81 2.32 13.71
C VAL A 119 10.67 1.73 12.59
N TYR A 120 10.38 2.07 11.35
CA TYR A 120 11.11 1.60 10.16
C TYR A 120 11.71 2.81 9.42
N PRO A 121 12.79 3.40 9.94
CA PRO A 121 13.40 4.58 9.32
C PRO A 121 14.02 4.34 7.97
#